data_aa952fafb4927d0f86ffb9e3b6556055
#
_entry.id   aa952fafb4927d0f86ffb9e3b6556055
#
_cell.length_a   1.000
_cell.length_b   1.000
_cell.length_c   1.000
_cell.angle_alpha   90.00
_cell.angle_beta   90.00
_cell.angle_gamma   90.00
#
_symmetry.space_group_name_H-M   'P 1'
#
loop_
_entity.id
_entity.type
_entity.pdbx_description
1 polymer ?
#
loop_
_entity_poly.entity_id
_entity_poly.type
_entity_poly.pdbx_seq_one_letter_code
_entity_poly.pdbx_strand_id
1 'polypeptide(L)'
;LGGFQRCLSDEGGFDASEAERTFVLGLRDGLEGCLLPSLMAQLMEDAPGVRLQSLTISRKQMATELASGRLDLACDVMLALPEAIEHQAVLHGPLVVMMREGHELADDMDLPGYLAAQHVLVSSRREGPGLEDFGLARQGYRRHIRLRCQHYQAAISTVQNTDLLLTLPATLAGRLSRKGMVIKAFPADLPGLEMHLYWHRDQSADPAHSWLRQKVLALLKEQQEQLTVNSE
;
A
#
# COMPACT_ATOMS: atom_id res chain seq x y z
N LEU A 1 -39.27 24.86 4.68
CA LEU A 1 -39.54 24.83 3.22
C LEU A 1 -38.34 25.23 2.35
N GLY A 2 -37.24 25.76 2.93
CA GLY A 2 -36.03 26.17 2.20
C GLY A 2 -35.01 25.04 1.95
N GLY A 3 -35.11 23.89 2.60
CA GLY A 3 -34.13 22.78 2.47
C GLY A 3 -34.43 21.80 1.33
N PHE A 4 -35.68 21.76 0.85
CA PHE A 4 -36.07 20.80 -0.21
C PHE A 4 -35.86 21.34 -1.63
N GLN A 5 -35.71 22.65 -1.81
CA GLN A 5 -35.49 23.27 -3.12
C GLN A 5 -34.01 23.26 -3.56
N ARG A 6 -33.05 23.02 -2.64
CA ARG A 6 -31.62 22.86 -3.01
C ARG A 6 -31.28 21.49 -3.60
N CYS A 7 -32.16 20.50 -3.47
CA CYS A 7 -31.94 19.17 -4.03
C CYS A 7 -32.40 18.98 -5.48
N LEU A 8 -33.00 19.99 -6.13
CA LEU A 8 -33.57 19.87 -7.46
C LEU A 8 -33.00 20.82 -8.52
N SER A 9 -31.92 21.53 -8.21
CA SER A 9 -31.32 22.47 -9.15
C SER A 9 -29.82 22.44 -9.12
N ASP A 10 -29.24 21.24 -9.18
CA ASP A 10 -27.83 21.13 -9.46
C ASP A 10 -27.57 19.89 -10.33
N GLU A 11 -27.17 20.12 -11.55
CA GLU A 11 -26.15 19.35 -12.21
C GLU A 11 -24.85 19.61 -11.39
N GLY A 12 -24.95 19.42 -10.08
CA GLY A 12 -24.03 19.92 -9.08
C GLY A 12 -22.83 19.02 -8.95
N GLY A 13 -21.73 19.52 -9.41
CA GLY A 13 -20.43 19.02 -9.00
C GLY A 13 -20.31 19.08 -7.47
N PHE A 14 -19.68 18.10 -6.86
CA PHE A 14 -19.32 18.09 -5.45
C PHE A 14 -18.42 19.30 -5.13
N ASP A 15 -18.86 20.13 -4.18
CA ASP A 15 -18.03 21.22 -3.64
C ASP A 15 -17.22 20.72 -2.46
N ALA A 16 -15.94 20.48 -2.70
CA ALA A 16 -15.02 19.97 -1.69
C ALA A 16 -14.81 20.97 -0.54
N SER A 17 -14.84 22.28 -0.83
CA SER A 17 -14.55 23.33 0.14
C SER A 17 -15.61 23.45 1.23
N GLU A 18 -16.86 23.09 0.93
CA GLU A 18 -18.01 23.11 1.86
C GLU A 18 -18.37 21.71 2.41
N ALA A 19 -17.67 20.68 1.98
CA ALA A 19 -18.01 19.29 2.34
C ALA A 19 -17.65 18.96 3.78
N GLU A 20 -18.63 18.43 4.52
CA GLU A 20 -18.44 17.84 5.84
C GLU A 20 -18.71 16.33 5.78
N ARG A 21 -17.69 15.54 5.44
CA ARG A 21 -17.79 14.08 5.32
C ARG A 21 -16.58 13.40 5.95
N THR A 22 -16.81 12.24 6.52
CA THR A 22 -15.74 11.32 6.93
C THR A 22 -15.64 10.19 5.91
N PHE A 23 -14.44 9.99 5.36
CA PHE A 23 -14.13 8.84 4.52
C PHE A 23 -13.29 7.83 5.27
N VAL A 24 -13.53 6.56 5.02
CA VAL A 24 -12.85 5.43 5.65
C VAL A 24 -12.02 4.69 4.62
N LEU A 25 -10.70 4.62 4.86
CA LEU A 25 -9.73 3.99 3.96
C LEU A 25 -9.21 2.69 4.57
N GLY A 26 -9.27 1.60 3.83
CA GLY A 26 -8.65 0.32 4.16
C GLY A 26 -7.22 0.26 3.62
N LEU A 27 -6.22 0.50 4.45
CA LEU A 27 -4.83 0.57 4.03
C LEU A 27 -3.96 -0.45 4.78
N ARG A 28 -2.85 -0.84 4.14
CA ARG A 28 -1.76 -1.59 4.77
C ARG A 28 -0.72 -0.62 5.33
N ASP A 29 -0.07 -1.02 6.41
CA ASP A 29 0.93 -0.23 7.15
C ASP A 29 1.91 0.55 6.25
N GLY A 30 2.56 -0.11 5.29
CA GLY A 30 3.51 0.56 4.40
C GLY A 30 2.86 1.62 3.51
N LEU A 31 1.68 1.34 2.98
CA LEU A 31 0.95 2.27 2.11
C LEU A 31 0.32 3.41 2.92
N GLU A 32 -0.18 3.12 4.10
CA GLU A 32 -0.72 4.11 5.03
C GLU A 32 0.31 5.24 5.28
N GLY A 33 1.53 4.87 5.67
CA GLY A 33 2.60 5.83 5.92
C GLY A 33 3.06 6.60 4.67
N CYS A 34 2.86 6.06 3.47
CA CYS A 34 3.22 6.71 2.22
C CYS A 34 2.12 7.63 1.67
N LEU A 35 0.85 7.25 1.82
CA LEU A 35 -0.28 7.95 1.20
C LEU A 35 -0.86 9.05 2.09
N LEU A 36 -1.10 8.75 3.38
CA LEU A 36 -1.85 9.67 4.24
C LEU A 36 -1.21 11.06 4.42
N PRO A 37 0.12 11.20 4.58
CA PRO A 37 0.70 12.53 4.76
C PRO A 37 0.40 13.47 3.58
N SER A 38 0.59 13.00 2.35
CA SER A 38 0.34 13.78 1.14
C SER A 38 -1.16 14.02 0.91
N LEU A 39 -1.99 13.00 1.16
CA LEU A 39 -3.44 13.12 1.03
C LEU A 39 -4.00 14.13 2.03
N MET A 40 -3.59 14.06 3.30
CA MET A 40 -4.04 15.02 4.32
C MET A 40 -3.59 16.44 4.01
N ALA A 41 -2.36 16.65 3.54
CA ALA A 41 -1.90 17.98 3.15
C ALA A 41 -2.83 18.62 2.08
N GLN A 42 -3.17 17.84 1.03
CA GLN A 42 -4.10 18.31 -0.01
C GLN A 42 -5.53 18.53 0.52
N LEU A 43 -6.02 17.65 1.40
CA LEU A 43 -7.37 17.79 1.95
C LEU A 43 -7.52 19.00 2.87
N MET A 44 -6.48 19.35 3.63
CA MET A 44 -6.49 20.55 4.48
C MET A 44 -6.61 21.83 3.67
N GLU A 45 -6.11 21.86 2.45
CA GLU A 45 -6.20 23.01 1.53
C GLU A 45 -7.52 23.02 0.76
N ASP A 46 -7.92 21.86 0.18
CA ASP A 46 -9.03 21.78 -0.77
C ASP A 46 -10.39 21.49 -0.12
N ALA A 47 -10.40 20.82 1.04
CA ALA A 47 -11.61 20.30 1.67
C ALA A 47 -11.48 20.28 3.20
N PRO A 48 -11.39 21.45 3.87
CA PRO A 48 -11.06 21.54 5.29
C PRO A 48 -12.06 20.87 6.23
N GLY A 49 -13.32 20.64 5.80
CA GLY A 49 -14.34 19.93 6.55
C GLY A 49 -14.32 18.41 6.38
N VAL A 50 -13.53 17.89 5.43
CA VAL A 50 -13.40 16.45 5.18
C VAL A 50 -12.48 15.80 6.22
N ARG A 51 -12.91 14.65 6.74
CA ARG A 51 -12.15 13.83 7.69
C ARG A 51 -11.80 12.48 7.07
N LEU A 52 -10.64 11.93 7.46
CA LEU A 52 -10.22 10.58 7.08
C LEU A 52 -10.10 9.68 8.29
N GLN A 53 -10.48 8.43 8.11
CA GLN A 53 -10.15 7.33 9.01
C GLN A 53 -9.39 6.28 8.20
N SER A 54 -8.27 5.77 8.74
CA SER A 54 -7.54 4.67 8.15
C SER A 54 -7.67 3.44 9.03
N LEU A 55 -7.99 2.31 8.42
CA LEU A 55 -8.21 1.04 9.10
C LEU A 55 -7.43 -0.08 8.41
N THR A 56 -6.90 -1.02 9.20
CA THR A 56 -6.41 -2.28 8.66
C THR A 56 -7.56 -3.27 8.56
N ILE A 57 -7.95 -3.62 7.34
CA ILE A 57 -9.06 -4.54 7.07
C ILE A 57 -8.51 -5.90 6.63
N SER A 58 -9.11 -6.99 7.14
CA SER A 58 -8.79 -8.31 6.63
C SER A 58 -9.33 -8.49 5.20
N ARG A 59 -8.58 -9.20 4.35
CA ARG A 59 -9.00 -9.48 2.95
C ARG A 59 -10.36 -10.17 2.87
N LYS A 60 -10.69 -11.01 3.87
CA LYS A 60 -11.97 -11.72 3.95
C LYS A 60 -13.16 -10.79 4.19
N GLN A 61 -12.95 -9.67 4.88
CA GLN A 61 -14.00 -8.72 5.23
C GLN A 61 -14.12 -7.56 4.22
N MET A 62 -13.10 -7.35 3.38
CA MET A 62 -13.01 -6.18 2.49
C MET A 62 -14.27 -5.99 1.63
N ALA A 63 -14.72 -7.05 0.94
CA ALA A 63 -15.91 -6.94 0.10
C ALA A 63 -17.17 -6.56 0.89
N THR A 64 -17.37 -7.13 2.09
CA THR A 64 -18.52 -6.84 2.96
C THR A 64 -18.46 -5.41 3.52
N GLU A 65 -17.27 -4.94 3.90
CA GLU A 65 -17.08 -3.58 4.42
C GLU A 65 -17.33 -2.53 3.32
N LEU A 66 -16.82 -2.75 2.10
CA LEU A 66 -17.07 -1.90 0.93
C LEU A 66 -18.56 -1.90 0.54
N ALA A 67 -19.20 -3.08 0.48
CA ALA A 67 -20.61 -3.20 0.12
C ALA A 67 -21.56 -2.55 1.15
N SER A 68 -21.18 -2.52 2.42
CA SER A 68 -21.97 -1.89 3.47
C SER A 68 -21.72 -0.39 3.64
N GLY A 69 -20.79 0.19 2.88
CA GLY A 69 -20.40 1.60 3.01
C GLY A 69 -19.66 1.94 4.31
N ARG A 70 -19.21 0.93 5.07
CA ARG A 70 -18.33 1.15 6.24
C ARG A 70 -16.88 1.40 5.83
N LEU A 71 -16.55 1.07 4.58
CA LEU A 71 -15.28 1.34 3.96
C LEU A 71 -15.56 2.01 2.61
N ASP A 72 -14.96 3.17 2.36
CA ASP A 72 -15.11 3.87 1.08
C ASP A 72 -14.12 3.32 0.05
N LEU A 73 -12.84 3.26 0.38
CA LEU A 73 -11.77 2.77 -0.49
C LEU A 73 -10.89 1.77 0.25
N ALA A 74 -10.35 0.80 -0.46
CA ALA A 74 -9.31 -0.10 0.07
C ALA A 74 -8.16 -0.23 -0.91
N CYS A 75 -6.93 -0.43 -0.40
CA CYS A 75 -5.79 -0.73 -1.24
C CYS A 75 -5.08 -1.99 -0.76
N ASP A 76 -4.98 -2.98 -1.65
CA ASP A 76 -4.29 -4.25 -1.42
C ASP A 76 -3.77 -4.81 -2.76
N VAL A 77 -3.05 -5.91 -2.73
CA VAL A 77 -2.70 -6.68 -3.93
C VAL A 77 -3.94 -7.13 -4.67
N MET A 78 -3.77 -7.61 -5.91
CA MET A 78 -4.89 -8.21 -6.67
C MET A 78 -5.59 -9.30 -5.87
N LEU A 79 -6.89 -9.16 -5.69
CA LEU A 79 -7.75 -10.09 -4.96
C LEU A 79 -8.92 -10.54 -5.85
N ALA A 80 -9.29 -11.81 -5.75
CA ALA A 80 -10.53 -12.31 -6.35
C ALA A 80 -11.70 -11.89 -5.44
N LEU A 81 -12.41 -10.82 -5.81
CA LEU A 81 -13.56 -10.26 -5.11
C LEU A 81 -14.83 -10.36 -5.95
N PRO A 82 -16.04 -10.24 -5.34
CA PRO A 82 -17.30 -10.21 -6.07
C PRO A 82 -17.31 -9.11 -7.14
N GLU A 83 -18.06 -9.32 -8.21
CA GLU A 83 -18.19 -8.40 -9.37
C GLU A 83 -18.66 -6.99 -9.00
N ALA A 84 -19.39 -6.84 -7.88
CA ALA A 84 -19.83 -5.55 -7.37
C ALA A 84 -18.66 -4.69 -6.81
N ILE A 85 -17.50 -5.29 -6.60
CA ILE A 85 -16.29 -4.57 -6.16
C ILE A 85 -15.46 -4.24 -7.40
N GLU A 86 -15.45 -2.97 -7.74
CA GLU A 86 -14.60 -2.43 -8.81
C GLU A 86 -13.18 -2.21 -8.30
N HIS A 87 -12.20 -2.24 -9.18
CA HIS A 87 -10.82 -1.99 -8.84
C HIS A 87 -10.03 -1.42 -10.01
N GLN A 88 -8.93 -0.77 -9.66
CA GLN A 88 -7.95 -0.25 -10.61
C GLN A 88 -6.53 -0.52 -10.10
N ALA A 89 -5.64 -0.97 -10.98
CA ALA A 89 -4.22 -1.07 -10.69
C ALA A 89 -3.64 0.33 -10.46
N VAL A 90 -2.86 0.49 -9.38
CA VAL A 90 -2.36 1.80 -8.94
C VAL A 90 -0.85 1.86 -8.73
N LEU A 91 -0.22 0.77 -8.29
CA LEU A 91 1.21 0.68 -8.09
C LEU A 91 1.70 -0.67 -8.62
N HIS A 92 2.82 -0.63 -9.30
CA HIS A 92 3.52 -1.82 -9.75
C HIS A 92 5.02 -1.62 -9.55
N GLY A 93 5.71 -2.65 -9.10
CA GLY A 93 7.15 -2.55 -8.95
C GLY A 93 7.80 -3.86 -8.54
N PRO A 94 9.11 -3.98 -8.77
CA PRO A 94 9.87 -5.14 -8.36
C PRO A 94 9.97 -5.22 -6.84
N LEU A 95 10.32 -6.40 -6.36
CA LEU A 95 10.77 -6.59 -5.00
C LEU A 95 12.25 -6.17 -4.90
N VAL A 96 12.60 -5.66 -3.73
CA VAL A 96 13.98 -5.35 -3.35
C VAL A 96 14.29 -5.92 -1.98
N VAL A 97 15.56 -6.02 -1.66
CA VAL A 97 16.04 -6.47 -0.36
C VAL A 97 16.75 -5.32 0.34
N MET A 98 16.31 -5.02 1.55
CA MET A 98 16.89 -4.01 2.40
C MET A 98 17.69 -4.68 3.53
N MET A 99 18.89 -4.14 3.79
CA MET A 99 19.82 -4.62 4.82
C MET A 99 20.60 -3.44 5.41
N ARG A 100 21.27 -3.64 6.54
CA ARG A 100 22.16 -2.63 7.08
C ARG A 100 23.41 -2.43 6.21
N GLU A 101 23.97 -1.25 6.26
CA GLU A 101 25.31 -0.98 5.72
C GLU A 101 26.35 -1.91 6.37
N GLY A 102 27.27 -2.45 5.58
CA GLY A 102 28.27 -3.42 6.05
C GLY A 102 27.73 -4.84 6.31
N HIS A 103 26.53 -5.17 5.84
CA HIS A 103 26.07 -6.55 5.76
C HIS A 103 26.91 -7.33 4.74
N GLU A 104 27.22 -8.60 5.00
CA GLU A 104 28.06 -9.42 4.10
C GLU A 104 27.56 -9.53 2.65
N LEU A 105 26.24 -9.42 2.44
CA LEU A 105 25.61 -9.44 1.13
C LEU A 105 25.43 -8.04 0.52
N ALA A 106 25.95 -6.99 1.15
CA ALA A 106 25.72 -5.62 0.66
C ALA A 106 26.42 -5.33 -0.66
N ASP A 107 27.57 -5.94 -0.92
CA ASP A 107 28.34 -5.74 -2.16
C ASP A 107 27.86 -6.68 -3.27
N ASP A 108 27.72 -7.96 -2.98
CA ASP A 108 27.38 -9.01 -3.96
C ASP A 108 26.32 -9.96 -3.38
N MET A 109 25.06 -9.68 -3.67
CA MET A 109 23.95 -10.49 -3.22
C MET A 109 23.45 -11.39 -4.35
N ASP A 110 23.65 -12.68 -4.17
CA ASP A 110 23.10 -13.73 -5.03
C ASP A 110 21.95 -14.49 -4.36
N LEU A 111 21.27 -15.34 -5.13
CA LEU A 111 20.16 -16.13 -4.61
C LEU A 111 20.59 -17.15 -3.52
N PRO A 112 21.70 -17.88 -3.66
CA PRO A 112 22.19 -18.75 -2.59
C PRO A 112 22.44 -18.01 -1.27
N GLY A 113 23.11 -16.86 -1.31
CA GLY A 113 23.37 -16.03 -0.14
C GLY A 113 22.08 -15.50 0.49
N TYR A 114 21.13 -15.01 -0.34
CA TYR A 114 19.81 -14.59 0.13
C TYR A 114 19.05 -15.72 0.84
N LEU A 115 19.06 -16.94 0.28
CA LEU A 115 18.35 -18.08 0.88
C LEU A 115 19.02 -18.60 2.17
N ALA A 116 20.35 -18.48 2.29
CA ALA A 116 21.11 -18.86 3.47
C ALA A 116 20.92 -17.86 4.64
N ALA A 117 20.62 -16.60 4.33
CA ALA A 117 20.40 -15.56 5.32
C ALA A 117 19.10 -15.77 6.12
N GLN A 118 18.95 -14.99 7.18
CA GLN A 118 17.72 -14.94 7.99
C GLN A 118 16.92 -13.67 7.65
N HIS A 119 15.58 -13.77 7.74
CA HIS A 119 14.71 -12.72 7.21
C HIS A 119 13.71 -12.20 8.23
N VAL A 120 13.35 -10.92 8.06
CA VAL A 120 12.16 -10.32 8.64
C VAL A 120 11.02 -10.42 7.61
N LEU A 121 9.84 -10.82 8.08
CA LEU A 121 8.61 -10.79 7.32
C LEU A 121 7.61 -9.81 7.96
N VAL A 122 7.19 -8.80 7.21
CA VAL A 122 6.11 -7.90 7.63
C VAL A 122 4.76 -8.49 7.21
N SER A 123 3.92 -8.78 8.16
CA SER A 123 2.61 -9.39 7.92
C SER A 123 1.66 -9.19 9.09
N SER A 124 0.42 -8.78 8.83
CA SER A 124 -0.65 -8.76 9.82
C SER A 124 -1.23 -10.15 10.14
N ARG A 125 -0.86 -11.19 9.38
CA ARG A 125 -1.29 -12.58 9.62
C ARG A 125 -0.38 -13.23 10.67
N ARG A 126 -0.97 -14.04 11.54
CA ARG A 126 -0.21 -14.80 12.55
C ARG A 126 0.73 -15.81 11.92
N GLU A 127 0.31 -16.44 10.82
CA GLU A 127 1.01 -17.54 10.17
C GLU A 127 0.95 -17.44 8.64
N GLY A 128 1.68 -18.30 7.98
CA GLY A 128 1.71 -18.44 6.53
C GLY A 128 2.82 -17.64 5.85
N PRO A 129 3.08 -17.92 4.58
CA PRO A 129 4.13 -17.31 3.78
C PRO A 129 3.85 -15.83 3.47
N GLY A 130 4.90 -15.06 3.21
CA GLY A 130 4.81 -13.76 2.53
C GLY A 130 4.40 -13.90 1.07
N LEU A 131 4.18 -12.80 0.38
CA LEU A 131 3.86 -12.83 -1.06
C LEU A 131 5.05 -13.35 -1.88
N GLU A 132 6.24 -12.90 -1.57
CA GLU A 132 7.50 -13.34 -2.15
C GLU A 132 7.77 -14.83 -1.94
N ASP A 133 7.32 -15.39 -0.81
CA ASP A 133 7.50 -16.80 -0.49
C ASP A 133 6.72 -17.72 -1.45
N PHE A 134 5.59 -17.26 -2.00
CA PHE A 134 4.86 -18.00 -3.02
C PHE A 134 5.64 -18.08 -4.33
N GLY A 135 6.30 -16.99 -4.73
CA GLY A 135 7.16 -16.96 -5.91
C GLY A 135 8.38 -17.86 -5.75
N LEU A 136 9.05 -17.78 -4.60
CA LEU A 136 10.19 -18.65 -4.27
C LEU A 136 9.79 -20.13 -4.25
N ALA A 137 8.65 -20.47 -3.63
CA ALA A 137 8.16 -21.84 -3.53
C ALA A 137 7.85 -22.46 -4.91
N ARG A 138 7.35 -21.67 -5.88
CA ARG A 138 7.15 -22.15 -7.27
C ARG A 138 8.45 -22.55 -7.95
N GLN A 139 9.58 -21.96 -7.55
CA GLN A 139 10.91 -22.28 -8.01
C GLN A 139 11.61 -23.32 -7.13
N GLY A 140 10.93 -23.88 -6.12
CA GLY A 140 11.48 -24.89 -5.21
C GLY A 140 12.32 -24.30 -4.06
N TYR A 141 12.30 -22.99 -3.86
CA TYR A 141 13.09 -22.31 -2.84
C TYR A 141 12.27 -21.98 -1.58
N ARG A 142 13.00 -21.90 -0.47
CA ARG A 142 12.47 -21.43 0.83
C ARG A 142 13.51 -20.56 1.51
N ARG A 143 13.07 -19.49 2.18
CA ARG A 143 13.91 -18.66 3.03
C ARG A 143 13.58 -18.86 4.52
N HIS A 144 14.47 -18.49 5.38
CA HIS A 144 14.34 -18.67 6.82
C HIS A 144 13.80 -17.38 7.49
N ILE A 145 12.52 -17.36 7.85
CA ILE A 145 11.93 -16.23 8.58
C ILE A 145 12.30 -16.34 10.06
N ARG A 146 13.13 -15.40 10.53
CA ARG A 146 13.57 -15.29 11.92
C ARG A 146 12.65 -14.41 12.75
N LEU A 147 12.14 -13.33 12.13
CA LEU A 147 11.19 -12.40 12.75
C LEU A 147 9.98 -12.23 11.86
N ARG A 148 8.79 -12.32 12.46
CA ARG A 148 7.54 -11.84 11.86
C ARG A 148 7.05 -10.67 12.69
N CYS A 149 6.79 -9.53 12.07
CA CYS A 149 6.22 -8.34 12.72
C CYS A 149 5.10 -7.75 11.86
N GLN A 150 4.36 -6.80 12.41
CA GLN A 150 3.17 -6.24 11.76
C GLN A 150 3.49 -4.95 11.00
N HIS A 151 4.54 -4.23 11.39
CA HIS A 151 4.82 -2.87 10.94
C HIS A 151 6.22 -2.76 10.33
N TYR A 152 6.33 -2.06 9.21
CA TYR A 152 7.61 -1.79 8.54
C TYR A 152 8.58 -1.01 9.44
N GLN A 153 8.06 -0.11 10.27
CA GLN A 153 8.89 0.64 11.23
C GLN A 153 9.71 -0.31 12.14
N ALA A 154 9.07 -1.33 12.69
CA ALA A 154 9.74 -2.33 13.54
C ALA A 154 10.71 -3.19 12.72
N ALA A 155 10.32 -3.60 11.51
CA ALA A 155 11.16 -4.38 10.61
C ALA A 155 12.46 -3.63 10.27
N ILE A 156 12.35 -2.36 9.84
CA ILE A 156 13.48 -1.52 9.46
C ILE A 156 14.41 -1.28 10.65
N SER A 157 13.86 -0.95 11.81
CA SER A 157 14.69 -0.77 13.02
C SER A 157 15.42 -2.05 13.43
N THR A 158 14.80 -3.23 13.20
CA THR A 158 15.46 -4.51 13.45
C THR A 158 16.58 -4.75 12.45
N VAL A 159 16.34 -4.55 11.15
CA VAL A 159 17.35 -4.75 10.10
C VAL A 159 18.54 -3.81 10.26
N GLN A 160 18.33 -2.56 10.69
CA GLN A 160 19.42 -1.62 10.99
C GLN A 160 20.39 -2.13 12.06
N ASN A 161 19.92 -2.97 12.99
CA ASN A 161 20.68 -3.42 14.15
C ASN A 161 21.05 -4.90 14.13
N THR A 162 20.79 -5.60 13.01
CA THR A 162 21.02 -7.04 12.87
C THR A 162 21.43 -7.40 11.43
N ASP A 163 21.87 -8.66 11.24
CA ASP A 163 22.14 -9.22 9.91
C ASP A 163 20.88 -9.86 9.26
N LEU A 164 19.69 -9.39 9.63
CA LEU A 164 18.46 -9.84 9.00
C LEU A 164 18.20 -9.07 7.71
N LEU A 165 17.60 -9.75 6.72
CA LEU A 165 17.17 -9.16 5.46
C LEU A 165 15.67 -8.85 5.50
N LEU A 166 15.27 -7.72 4.92
CA LEU A 166 13.87 -7.36 4.71
C LEU A 166 13.59 -7.28 3.21
N THR A 167 12.71 -8.15 2.72
CA THR A 167 12.17 -8.06 1.35
C THR A 167 10.90 -7.22 1.35
N LEU A 168 10.83 -6.25 0.44
CA LEU A 168 9.68 -5.34 0.32
C LEU A 168 9.57 -4.81 -1.12
N PRO A 169 8.41 -4.25 -1.51
CA PRO A 169 8.27 -3.55 -2.80
C PRO A 169 9.22 -2.36 -2.91
N ALA A 170 9.82 -2.16 -4.06
CA ALA A 170 10.68 -1.01 -4.34
C ALA A 170 9.95 0.32 -4.07
N THR A 171 8.64 0.37 -4.32
CA THR A 171 7.75 1.50 -4.04
C THR A 171 7.78 1.95 -2.57
N LEU A 172 7.97 1.03 -1.65
CA LEU A 172 8.08 1.32 -0.22
C LEU A 172 9.52 1.57 0.21
N ALA A 173 10.48 0.85 -0.39
CA ALA A 173 11.88 0.88 0.05
C ALA A 173 12.48 2.29 0.01
N GLY A 174 12.28 3.04 -1.08
CA GLY A 174 12.82 4.38 -1.23
C GLY A 174 12.30 5.38 -0.18
N ARG A 175 11.06 5.20 0.28
CA ARG A 175 10.43 6.07 1.30
C ARG A 175 10.73 5.67 2.73
N LEU A 176 10.94 4.39 2.94
CA LEU A 176 11.17 3.82 4.26
C LEU A 176 12.66 3.69 4.59
N SER A 177 13.54 3.81 3.59
CA SER A 177 14.99 3.72 3.76
C SER A 177 15.51 4.79 4.70
N ARG A 178 16.53 4.44 5.47
CA ARG A 178 17.19 5.31 6.44
C ARG A 178 18.69 5.30 6.21
N LYS A 179 19.38 6.32 6.72
CA LYS A 179 20.83 6.36 6.71
C LYS A 179 21.40 5.09 7.34
N GLY A 180 22.43 4.52 6.74
CA GLY A 180 23.05 3.26 7.15
C GLY A 180 22.34 2.01 6.65
N MET A 181 21.47 2.14 5.61
CA MET A 181 20.81 1.02 4.97
C MET A 181 21.18 0.93 3.50
N VAL A 182 21.25 -0.30 3.00
CA VAL A 182 21.51 -0.64 1.61
C VAL A 182 20.27 -1.32 1.03
N ILE A 183 19.90 -0.97 -0.19
CA ILE A 183 18.83 -1.59 -0.96
C ILE A 183 19.45 -2.27 -2.18
N LYS A 184 19.14 -3.55 -2.37
CA LYS A 184 19.57 -4.35 -3.54
C LYS A 184 18.37 -4.89 -4.30
N ALA A 185 18.54 -5.12 -5.59
CA ALA A 185 17.54 -5.84 -6.37
C ALA A 185 17.29 -7.23 -5.75
N PHE A 186 16.07 -7.73 -5.86
CA PHE A 186 15.76 -9.08 -5.43
C PHE A 186 16.49 -10.10 -6.32
N PRO A 187 17.20 -11.10 -5.75
CA PRO A 187 18.14 -11.93 -6.51
C PRO A 187 17.48 -13.11 -7.26
N ALA A 188 16.20 -13.02 -7.56
CA ALA A 188 15.48 -14.01 -8.36
C ALA A 188 14.45 -13.32 -9.25
N ASP A 189 14.11 -13.96 -10.36
CA ASP A 189 13.02 -13.48 -11.23
C ASP A 189 11.67 -13.84 -10.62
N LEU A 190 11.07 -12.86 -9.95
CA LEU A 190 9.71 -12.94 -9.42
C LEU A 190 8.85 -11.85 -10.03
N PRO A 191 7.55 -12.15 -10.27
CA PRO A 191 6.60 -11.11 -10.67
C PRO A 191 6.65 -9.94 -9.68
N GLY A 192 6.68 -8.73 -10.19
CA GLY A 192 6.54 -7.54 -9.37
C GLY A 192 5.22 -7.55 -8.58
N LEU A 193 5.19 -6.79 -7.51
CA LEU A 193 3.97 -6.61 -6.75
C LEU A 193 3.07 -5.58 -7.44
N GLU A 194 1.82 -5.95 -7.70
CA GLU A 194 0.80 -5.05 -8.20
C GLU A 194 -0.21 -4.76 -7.10
N MET A 195 -0.46 -3.47 -6.85
CA MET A 195 -1.44 -2.99 -5.89
C MET A 195 -2.64 -2.43 -6.62
N HIS A 196 -3.82 -2.68 -6.08
CA HIS A 196 -5.09 -2.21 -6.61
C HIS A 196 -5.83 -1.37 -5.59
N LEU A 197 -6.48 -0.29 -6.06
CA LEU A 197 -7.47 0.45 -5.32
C LEU A 197 -8.84 -0.17 -5.59
N TYR A 198 -9.62 -0.43 -4.53
CA TYR A 198 -10.92 -1.11 -4.54
C TYR A 198 -12.02 -0.20 -4.01
N TRP A 199 -13.22 -0.27 -4.61
CA TRP A 199 -14.43 0.39 -4.14
C TRP A 199 -15.68 -0.39 -4.54
N HIS A 200 -16.82 -0.11 -3.92
CA HIS A 200 -18.09 -0.71 -4.33
C HIS A 200 -18.65 0.04 -5.54
N ARG A 201 -19.22 -0.66 -6.51
CA ARG A 201 -19.83 -0.13 -7.74
C ARG A 201 -20.84 0.98 -7.49
N ASP A 202 -21.67 0.86 -6.44
CA ASP A 202 -22.68 1.87 -6.08
C ASP A 202 -22.07 3.23 -5.72
N GLN A 203 -20.79 3.26 -5.33
CA GLN A 203 -20.06 4.49 -5.02
C GLN A 203 -19.45 5.15 -6.28
N SER A 204 -19.50 4.47 -7.42
CA SER A 204 -18.89 5.01 -8.65
C SER A 204 -19.59 6.27 -9.16
N ALA A 205 -20.89 6.42 -8.89
CA ALA A 205 -21.70 7.58 -9.24
C ALA A 205 -21.76 8.66 -8.14
N ASP A 206 -21.27 8.40 -6.92
CA ASP A 206 -21.20 9.41 -5.85
C ASP A 206 -20.10 10.45 -6.16
N PRO A 207 -20.44 11.73 -6.38
CA PRO A 207 -19.45 12.75 -6.76
C PRO A 207 -18.37 12.96 -5.70
N ALA A 208 -18.71 12.90 -4.40
CA ALA A 208 -17.77 13.04 -3.30
C ALA A 208 -16.78 11.87 -3.25
N HIS A 209 -17.29 10.64 -3.42
CA HIS A 209 -16.46 9.45 -3.49
C HIS A 209 -15.55 9.45 -4.72
N SER A 210 -16.10 9.86 -5.89
CA SER A 210 -15.32 9.99 -7.13
C SER A 210 -14.18 10.99 -6.97
N TRP A 211 -14.45 12.14 -6.35
CA TRP A 211 -13.45 13.17 -6.08
C TRP A 211 -12.31 12.62 -5.19
N LEU A 212 -12.62 11.98 -4.05
CA LEU A 212 -11.59 11.39 -3.19
C LEU A 212 -10.81 10.30 -3.92
N ARG A 213 -11.52 9.42 -4.65
CA ARG A 213 -10.88 8.34 -5.43
C ARG A 213 -9.87 8.90 -6.43
N GLN A 214 -10.22 9.96 -7.14
CA GLN A 214 -9.32 10.60 -8.11
C GLN A 214 -8.09 11.21 -7.42
N LYS A 215 -8.23 11.85 -6.25
CA LYS A 215 -7.08 12.34 -5.47
C LYS A 215 -6.16 11.21 -5.04
N VAL A 216 -6.71 10.12 -4.52
CA VAL A 216 -5.93 8.94 -4.14
C VAL A 216 -5.21 8.34 -5.35
N LEU A 217 -5.89 8.19 -6.49
CA LEU A 217 -5.30 7.69 -7.74
C LEU A 217 -4.16 8.59 -8.24
N ALA A 218 -4.33 9.91 -8.22
CA ALA A 218 -3.31 10.87 -8.63
C ALA A 218 -2.04 10.75 -7.76
N LEU A 219 -2.21 10.73 -6.44
CA LEU A 219 -1.09 10.58 -5.49
C LEU A 219 -0.35 9.24 -5.66
N LEU A 220 -1.07 8.15 -5.87
CA LEU A 220 -0.45 6.84 -6.10
C LEU A 220 0.29 6.79 -7.45
N LYS A 221 -0.23 7.45 -8.48
CA LYS A 221 0.43 7.59 -9.78
C LYS A 221 1.72 8.40 -9.67
N GLU A 222 1.70 9.54 -8.99
CA GLU A 222 2.91 10.34 -8.72
C GLU A 222 3.97 9.51 -7.98
N GLN A 223 3.54 8.68 -7.04
CA GLN A 223 4.44 7.76 -6.33
C GLN A 223 5.07 6.73 -7.27
N GLN A 224 4.31 6.22 -8.23
CA GLN A 224 4.82 5.29 -9.24
C GLN A 224 5.86 5.95 -10.15
N GLU A 225 5.61 7.18 -10.60
CA GLU A 225 6.51 7.91 -11.50
C GLU A 225 7.86 8.25 -10.83
N GLN A 226 7.84 8.66 -9.55
CA GLN A 226 9.05 8.94 -8.77
C GLN A 226 9.99 7.73 -8.64
N LEU A 227 9.47 6.52 -8.69
CA LEU A 227 10.27 5.30 -8.64
C LEU A 227 10.99 5.02 -9.95
N THR A 228 10.32 5.28 -11.06
CA THR A 228 10.88 5.07 -12.39
C THR A 228 12.08 5.99 -12.62
N VAL A 229 11.99 7.24 -12.17
CA VAL A 229 13.08 8.23 -12.27
C VAL A 229 14.29 7.89 -11.39
N ASN A 230 14.09 7.29 -10.22
CA ASN A 230 15.18 6.93 -9.29
C ASN A 230 15.84 5.57 -9.62
N SER A 231 15.35 4.87 -10.63
CA SER A 231 15.86 3.55 -11.05
C SER A 231 16.74 3.63 -12.31
N GLU A 232 16.86 4.82 -12.92
CA GLU A 232 17.79 5.16 -14.01
C GLU A 232 19.08 5.81 -13.45
#